data_c817ad5ae92deb41ed83c4cea1ccc2ed
#
_entry.id   c817ad5ae92deb41ed83c4cea1ccc2ed
#
_cell.length_a   1.000
_cell.length_b   1.000
_cell.length_c   1.000
_cell.angle_alpha   90.00
_cell.angle_beta   90.00
_cell.angle_gamma   90.00
#
_symmetry.space_group_name_H-M   'P 1'
#
loop_
_entity.id
_entity.type
_entity.pdbx_description
1 polymer ?
#
loop_
_entity_poly.entity_id
_entity_poly.type
_entity_poly.pdbx_seq_one_letter_code
_entity_poly.pdbx_strand_id
1 'polypeptide(L)'
;LARPPRRGPRGRGLRPALRRRVSVAERHRPLPAWAAWATGIAAVAASLLAMDTLRLFGGDQLLGAVIVVDTHYAYALMALLLPVAFALFPPWHGAGLTWDIPLLLAAVALPGWLFLHAEQALDEGWEFAAPETAVWVSAGLWLLMLEAVRRTAGWVLFVLVTLFSVYPAFADRAPGVLAGLAMPPDVVAAYHALGTESLLGLPFRAFAELVIGFLVFGVALQHX
;
A
#
# COMPACT_ATOMS: atom_id res chain seq x y z
N LEU A 1 -42.30 -43.01 43.16
CA LEU A 1 -41.03 -43.13 42.39
C LEU A 1 -41.15 -42.34 41.12
N ALA A 2 -40.66 -41.09 41.13
CA ALA A 2 -40.67 -40.20 39.98
C ALA A 2 -39.41 -40.40 39.11
N ARG A 3 -39.56 -40.59 37.79
CA ARG A 3 -38.46 -40.73 36.84
C ARG A 3 -37.80 -39.39 36.64
N PRO A 4 -36.42 -39.29 36.57
CA PRO A 4 -35.75 -38.07 36.28
C PRO A 4 -35.91 -37.66 34.79
N PRO A 5 -35.89 -36.37 34.44
CA PRO A 5 -36.12 -35.91 33.08
C PRO A 5 -34.95 -36.30 32.16
N ARG A 6 -35.29 -36.78 30.95
CA ARG A 6 -34.33 -37.11 29.88
C ARG A 6 -33.61 -35.84 29.41
N ARG A 7 -32.30 -35.83 29.50
CA ARG A 7 -31.45 -34.77 28.91
C ARG A 7 -31.52 -34.86 27.39
N GLY A 8 -32.02 -33.83 26.76
CA GLY A 8 -32.04 -33.69 25.29
C GLY A 8 -30.63 -33.62 24.70
N PRO A 9 -30.47 -33.87 23.39
CA PRO A 9 -29.17 -33.88 22.74
C PRO A 9 -28.56 -32.49 22.77
N ARG A 10 -27.35 -32.40 23.37
CA ARG A 10 -26.56 -31.15 23.37
C ARG A 10 -26.20 -30.79 21.94
N GLY A 11 -26.58 -29.60 21.52
CA GLY A 11 -26.29 -29.05 20.19
C GLY A 11 -24.80 -29.04 19.87
N ARG A 12 -24.34 -30.06 19.18
CA ARG A 12 -23.04 -30.12 18.55
C ARG A 12 -23.21 -29.70 17.08
N GLY A 13 -22.93 -28.50 16.74
CA GLY A 13 -22.98 -28.17 15.31
C GLY A 13 -22.69 -26.73 14.89
N LEU A 14 -22.74 -25.78 15.81
CA LEU A 14 -22.63 -24.37 15.40
C LEU A 14 -21.26 -23.69 15.69
N ARG A 15 -20.35 -24.43 16.36
CA ARG A 15 -19.07 -23.81 16.78
C ARG A 15 -17.94 -23.76 15.74
N PRO A 16 -17.83 -24.65 14.73
CA PRO A 16 -16.70 -24.53 13.77
C PRO A 16 -16.84 -23.40 12.74
N ALA A 17 -18.07 -23.05 12.37
CA ALA A 17 -18.30 -22.02 11.36
C ALA A 17 -18.05 -20.60 11.91
N LEU A 18 -18.29 -20.40 13.21
CA LEU A 18 -18.01 -19.12 13.87
C LEU A 18 -16.50 -18.89 14.11
N ARG A 19 -15.73 -19.98 14.28
CA ARG A 19 -14.27 -19.88 14.46
C ARG A 19 -13.54 -19.41 13.19
N ARG A 20 -14.08 -19.66 12.00
CA ARG A 20 -13.44 -19.21 10.75
C ARG A 20 -13.56 -17.70 10.50
N ARG A 21 -14.56 -17.03 11.11
CA ARG A 21 -14.73 -15.57 10.94
C ARG A 21 -13.82 -14.74 11.86
N VAL A 22 -13.26 -15.35 12.89
CA VAL A 22 -12.39 -14.65 13.85
C VAL A 22 -10.95 -14.53 13.34
N SER A 23 -10.58 -15.27 12.29
CA SER A 23 -9.18 -15.35 11.83
C SER A 23 -8.66 -14.08 11.10
N VAL A 24 -9.53 -13.18 10.67
CA VAL A 24 -9.10 -11.94 9.99
C VAL A 24 -8.61 -10.90 11.00
N ALA A 25 -9.20 -10.88 12.19
CA ALA A 25 -8.80 -9.95 13.26
C ALA A 25 -7.46 -10.34 13.93
N GLU A 26 -7.00 -11.60 13.73
CA GLU A 26 -5.77 -12.10 14.36
C GLU A 26 -4.49 -11.82 13.55
N ARG A 27 -4.59 -11.17 12.39
CA ARG A 27 -3.44 -10.89 11.53
C ARG A 27 -2.65 -9.64 11.92
N HIS A 28 -3.22 -8.81 12.79
CA HIS A 28 -2.56 -7.56 13.21
C HIS A 28 -1.61 -7.79 14.37
N ARG A 29 -0.43 -7.19 14.29
CA ARG A 29 0.53 -7.17 15.38
C ARG A 29 0.05 -6.21 16.48
N PRO A 30 0.09 -6.61 17.77
CA PRO A 30 -0.06 -5.63 18.84
C PRO A 30 1.14 -4.70 18.84
N LEU A 31 0.91 -3.41 18.65
CA LEU A 31 1.98 -2.42 18.56
C LEU A 31 2.36 -1.92 19.95
N PRO A 32 3.65 -1.65 20.19
CA PRO A 32 4.06 -0.89 21.38
C PRO A 32 3.47 0.53 21.28
N ALA A 33 3.30 1.19 22.42
CA ALA A 33 2.61 2.49 22.51
C ALA A 33 3.19 3.52 21.53
N TRP A 34 4.52 3.62 21.44
CA TRP A 34 5.16 4.58 20.54
C TRP A 34 4.82 4.31 19.05
N ALA A 35 4.79 3.03 18.66
CA ALA A 35 4.46 2.67 17.27
C ALA A 35 2.97 2.90 16.97
N ALA A 36 2.10 2.67 17.95
CA ALA A 36 0.67 2.99 17.82
C ALA A 36 0.46 4.49 17.63
N TRP A 37 1.19 5.33 18.39
CA TRP A 37 1.16 6.78 18.20
C TRP A 37 1.71 7.17 16.82
N ALA A 38 2.82 6.58 16.39
CA ALA A 38 3.43 6.86 15.08
C ALA A 38 2.47 6.52 13.92
N THR A 39 1.77 5.36 14.01
CA THR A 39 0.78 4.99 12.98
C THR A 39 -0.41 5.94 12.99
N GLY A 40 -0.86 6.38 14.18
CA GLY A 40 -1.93 7.37 14.30
C GLY A 40 -1.54 8.70 13.67
N ILE A 41 -0.33 9.18 13.98
CA ILE A 41 0.19 10.44 13.39
C ILE A 41 0.29 10.32 11.86
N ALA A 42 0.80 9.18 11.37
CA ALA A 42 0.91 8.95 9.91
C ALA A 42 -0.47 8.97 9.24
N ALA A 43 -1.47 8.36 9.87
CA ALA A 43 -2.84 8.34 9.34
C ALA A 43 -3.44 9.76 9.30
N VAL A 44 -3.25 10.55 10.38
CA VAL A 44 -3.71 11.95 10.42
C VAL A 44 -2.98 12.78 9.36
N ALA A 45 -1.66 12.62 9.24
CA ALA A 45 -0.86 13.34 8.24
C ALA A 45 -1.32 12.99 6.81
N ALA A 46 -1.57 11.72 6.53
CA ALA A 46 -2.08 11.28 5.22
C ALA A 46 -3.47 11.88 4.93
N SER A 47 -4.34 11.97 5.95
CA SER A 47 -5.67 12.57 5.81
C SER A 47 -5.57 14.08 5.54
N LEU A 48 -4.71 14.78 6.28
CA LEU A 48 -4.50 16.22 6.06
C LEU A 48 -3.90 16.50 4.69
N LEU A 49 -2.95 15.67 4.26
CA LEU A 49 -2.34 15.76 2.93
C LEU A 49 -3.41 15.57 1.84
N ALA A 50 -4.29 14.58 1.99
CA ALA A 50 -5.39 14.35 1.05
C ALA A 50 -6.37 15.52 1.02
N MET A 51 -6.71 16.07 2.19
CA MET A 51 -7.60 17.25 2.29
C MET A 51 -6.99 18.47 1.60
N ASP A 52 -5.69 18.68 1.74
CA ASP A 52 -4.98 19.79 1.09
C ASP A 52 -4.96 19.61 -0.43
N THR A 53 -4.65 18.40 -0.91
CA THR A 53 -4.62 18.08 -2.34
C THR A 53 -6.01 18.26 -2.98
N LEU A 54 -7.07 17.88 -2.25
CA LEU A 54 -8.46 18.07 -2.69
C LEU A 54 -8.98 19.50 -2.46
N ARG A 55 -8.15 20.41 -1.94
CA ARG A 55 -8.45 21.82 -1.69
C ARG A 55 -9.65 22.03 -0.73
N LEU A 56 -9.80 21.11 0.24
CA LEU A 56 -10.93 21.17 1.17
C LEU A 56 -10.82 22.29 2.20
N PHE A 57 -9.65 22.93 2.29
CA PHE A 57 -9.43 24.07 3.21
C PHE A 57 -9.87 25.43 2.62
N GLY A 58 -10.44 25.45 1.41
CA GLY A 58 -11.07 26.63 0.82
C GLY A 58 -10.07 27.66 0.31
N GLY A 59 -9.23 27.28 -0.63
CA GLY A 59 -8.24 28.20 -1.21
C GLY A 59 -7.20 27.48 -2.03
N ASP A 60 -6.03 28.08 -2.12
CA ASP A 60 -4.88 27.42 -2.71
C ASP A 60 -4.36 26.33 -1.77
N GLN A 61 -3.70 25.34 -2.33
CA GLN A 61 -3.08 24.27 -1.56
C GLN A 61 -2.05 24.85 -0.59
N LEU A 62 -2.16 24.50 0.69
CA LEU A 62 -1.22 24.95 1.72
C LEU A 62 0.20 24.42 1.46
N LEU A 63 0.29 23.21 0.91
CA LEU A 63 1.55 22.56 0.59
C LEU A 63 1.94 22.70 -0.91
N GLY A 64 1.27 23.59 -1.66
CA GLY A 64 1.51 23.78 -3.09
C GLY A 64 2.94 24.22 -3.43
N ALA A 65 3.66 24.79 -2.47
CA ALA A 65 5.07 25.13 -2.66
C ALA A 65 6.00 23.90 -2.59
N VAL A 66 5.50 22.78 -2.04
CA VAL A 66 6.27 21.53 -1.86
C VAL A 66 5.73 20.43 -2.76
N ILE A 67 4.41 20.41 -2.97
CA ILE A 67 3.72 19.45 -3.84
C ILE A 67 3.49 20.16 -5.19
N VAL A 68 4.52 20.17 -6.01
CA VAL A 68 4.51 20.89 -7.31
C VAL A 68 3.91 20.00 -8.42
N VAL A 69 4.20 18.70 -8.37
CA VAL A 69 3.68 17.73 -9.35
C VAL A 69 2.87 16.64 -8.65
N ASP A 70 1.94 16.01 -9.37
CA ASP A 70 1.04 14.99 -8.82
C ASP A 70 1.78 13.82 -8.17
N THR A 71 2.96 13.47 -8.68
CA THR A 71 3.77 12.38 -8.14
C THR A 71 4.30 12.68 -6.74
N HIS A 72 4.52 13.96 -6.39
CA HIS A 72 4.88 14.35 -5.01
C HIS A 72 3.84 13.85 -4.01
N TYR A 73 2.54 14.07 -4.31
CA TYR A 73 1.46 13.61 -3.44
C TYR A 73 1.48 12.09 -3.28
N ALA A 74 1.66 11.37 -4.39
CA ALA A 74 1.67 9.91 -4.36
C ALA A 74 2.83 9.38 -3.51
N TYR A 75 4.04 9.90 -3.70
CA TYR A 75 5.22 9.47 -2.92
C TYR A 75 5.08 9.84 -1.44
N ALA A 76 4.52 11.02 -1.13
CA ALA A 76 4.27 11.43 0.26
C ALA A 76 3.28 10.46 0.94
N LEU A 77 2.19 10.09 0.25
CA LEU A 77 1.25 9.09 0.77
C LEU A 77 1.91 7.73 0.98
N MET A 78 2.74 7.29 0.02
CA MET A 78 3.48 6.02 0.17
C MET A 78 4.41 6.07 1.38
N ALA A 79 5.17 7.16 1.55
CA ALA A 79 6.09 7.33 2.69
C ALA A 79 5.37 7.33 4.04
N LEU A 80 4.11 7.78 4.09
CA LEU A 80 3.30 7.78 5.30
C LEU A 80 2.63 6.42 5.56
N LEU A 81 2.04 5.80 4.53
CA LEU A 81 1.17 4.64 4.71
C LEU A 81 1.90 3.30 4.61
N LEU A 82 2.97 3.21 3.81
CA LEU A 82 3.69 1.95 3.63
C LEU A 82 4.36 1.46 4.94
N PRO A 83 5.01 2.33 5.74
CA PRO A 83 5.51 1.92 7.05
C PRO A 83 4.39 1.41 7.98
N VAL A 84 3.19 2.02 7.91
CA VAL A 84 2.03 1.58 8.71
C VAL A 84 1.65 0.14 8.34
N ALA A 85 1.66 -0.19 7.04
CA ALA A 85 1.38 -1.54 6.59
C ALA A 85 2.38 -2.55 7.18
N PHE A 86 3.68 -2.24 7.16
CA PHE A 86 4.70 -3.13 7.73
C PHE A 86 4.65 -3.21 9.26
N ALA A 87 4.28 -2.11 9.92
CA ALA A 87 4.12 -2.11 11.38
C ALA A 87 2.96 -3.01 11.82
N LEU A 88 1.83 -2.94 11.11
CA LEU A 88 0.60 -3.66 11.47
C LEU A 88 0.61 -5.13 11.04
N PHE A 89 1.23 -5.45 9.87
CA PHE A 89 1.16 -6.78 9.28
C PHE A 89 2.54 -7.46 9.34
N PRO A 90 2.76 -8.36 10.31
CA PRO A 90 4.07 -9.03 10.44
C PRO A 90 4.31 -10.03 9.31
N PRO A 91 5.59 -10.37 9.01
CA PRO A 91 5.89 -11.35 7.96
C PRO A 91 5.42 -12.77 8.29
N TRP A 92 5.36 -13.12 9.59
CA TRP A 92 4.81 -14.40 10.09
C TRP A 92 4.26 -14.17 11.50
N HIS A 93 3.47 -15.12 11.98
CA HIS A 93 2.86 -15.04 13.31
C HIS A 93 3.95 -14.98 14.39
N GLY A 94 3.85 -13.99 15.26
CA GLY A 94 4.78 -13.79 16.37
C GLY A 94 6.05 -13.02 16.03
N ALA A 95 6.21 -12.57 14.78
CA ALA A 95 7.38 -11.73 14.43
C ALA A 95 7.32 -10.39 15.17
N GLY A 96 8.39 -10.05 15.88
CA GLY A 96 8.53 -8.75 16.54
C GLY A 96 8.76 -7.63 15.54
N LEU A 97 8.51 -6.40 15.96
CA LEU A 97 8.67 -5.21 15.11
C LEU A 97 10.14 -5.01 14.68
N THR A 98 11.08 -5.49 15.48
CA THR A 98 12.53 -5.37 15.21
C THR A 98 12.93 -6.02 13.88
N TRP A 99 12.24 -7.10 13.47
CA TRP A 99 12.51 -7.77 12.20
C TRP A 99 12.14 -6.90 10.99
N ASP A 100 11.25 -5.93 11.21
CA ASP A 100 10.75 -5.06 10.15
C ASP A 100 11.45 -3.69 10.09
N ILE A 101 12.41 -3.40 11.00
CA ILE A 101 13.11 -2.12 11.01
C ILE A 101 13.70 -1.77 9.63
N PRO A 102 14.44 -2.67 8.95
CA PRO A 102 14.97 -2.32 7.63
C PRO A 102 13.87 -1.98 6.61
N LEU A 103 12.76 -2.72 6.64
CA LEU A 103 11.61 -2.47 5.75
C LEU A 103 10.91 -1.16 6.09
N LEU A 104 10.78 -0.84 7.39
CA LEU A 104 10.20 0.43 7.83
C LEU A 104 11.05 1.62 7.36
N LEU A 105 12.39 1.50 7.48
CA LEU A 105 13.30 2.54 7.01
C LEU A 105 13.23 2.68 5.48
N ALA A 106 13.25 1.56 4.75
CA ALA A 106 13.14 1.57 3.30
C ALA A 106 11.79 2.12 2.83
N ALA A 107 10.71 1.83 3.57
CA ALA A 107 9.35 2.30 3.25
C ALA A 107 9.19 3.82 3.37
N VAL A 108 10.07 4.48 4.13
CA VAL A 108 10.14 5.95 4.18
C VAL A 108 11.19 6.47 3.20
N ALA A 109 12.38 5.84 3.18
CA ALA A 109 13.53 6.36 2.45
C ALA A 109 13.33 6.30 0.92
N LEU A 110 12.78 5.19 0.39
CA LEU A 110 12.65 5.02 -1.06
C LEU A 110 11.62 5.99 -1.67
N PRO A 111 10.36 6.03 -1.17
CA PRO A 111 9.44 7.04 -1.72
C PRO A 111 9.85 8.46 -1.33
N GLY A 112 10.53 8.67 -0.19
CA GLY A 112 11.08 9.97 0.17
C GLY A 112 12.13 10.45 -0.83
N TRP A 113 13.02 9.55 -1.27
CA TRP A 113 14.00 9.88 -2.30
C TRP A 113 13.31 10.25 -3.63
N LEU A 114 12.31 9.46 -4.04
CA LEU A 114 11.54 9.74 -5.25
C LEU A 114 10.76 11.06 -5.15
N PHE A 115 10.24 11.38 -3.97
CA PHE A 115 9.60 12.66 -3.69
C PHE A 115 10.55 13.83 -3.98
N LEU A 116 11.79 13.75 -3.49
CA LEU A 116 12.79 14.82 -3.67
C LEU A 116 13.24 14.98 -5.12
N HIS A 117 13.08 13.96 -5.96
CA HIS A 117 13.50 13.98 -7.36
C HIS A 117 12.30 13.93 -8.33
N ALA A 118 11.07 14.14 -7.85
CA ALA A 118 9.86 13.94 -8.65
C ALA A 118 9.79 14.90 -9.87
N GLU A 119 10.17 16.16 -9.70
CA GLU A 119 10.22 17.13 -10.80
C GLU A 119 11.28 16.73 -11.83
N GLN A 120 12.48 16.40 -11.36
CA GLN A 120 13.57 15.98 -12.23
C GLN A 120 13.19 14.72 -13.01
N ALA A 121 12.57 13.76 -12.32
CA ALA A 121 12.13 12.50 -12.93
C ALA A 121 11.12 12.74 -14.06
N LEU A 122 10.23 13.71 -13.86
CA LEU A 122 9.21 14.07 -14.85
C LEU A 122 9.88 14.80 -16.04
N ASP A 123 10.73 15.80 -15.75
CA ASP A 123 11.37 16.64 -16.76
C ASP A 123 12.33 15.84 -17.66
N GLU A 124 13.04 14.87 -17.06
CA GLU A 124 14.03 14.04 -17.77
C GLU A 124 13.45 12.73 -18.31
N GLY A 125 12.16 12.45 -18.05
CA GLY A 125 11.48 11.24 -18.56
C GLY A 125 12.04 9.95 -18.00
N TRP A 126 12.30 9.90 -16.69
CA TRP A 126 12.91 8.75 -16.02
C TRP A 126 12.08 7.47 -16.11
N GLU A 127 10.79 7.55 -16.43
CA GLU A 127 9.99 6.35 -16.59
C GLU A 127 10.48 5.43 -17.73
N PHE A 128 11.26 6.01 -18.69
CA PHE A 128 11.80 5.26 -19.82
C PHE A 128 13.33 5.29 -19.88
N ALA A 129 13.97 6.26 -19.24
CA ALA A 129 15.43 6.47 -19.31
C ALA A 129 15.98 6.94 -17.95
N ALA A 130 15.73 6.16 -16.90
CA ALA A 130 16.14 6.50 -15.54
C ALA A 130 17.66 6.35 -15.36
N PRO A 131 18.30 7.25 -14.59
CA PRO A 131 19.67 7.01 -14.17
C PRO A 131 19.75 5.78 -13.24
N GLU A 132 20.93 5.18 -13.16
CA GLU A 132 21.14 3.91 -12.45
C GLU A 132 20.63 3.98 -11.00
N THR A 133 20.84 5.08 -10.30
CA THR A 133 20.36 5.27 -8.93
C THR A 133 18.83 5.21 -8.86
N ALA A 134 18.14 5.86 -9.79
CA ALA A 134 16.68 5.85 -9.84
C ALA A 134 16.15 4.44 -10.16
N VAL A 135 16.84 3.67 -11.00
CA VAL A 135 16.48 2.28 -11.29
C VAL A 135 16.53 1.43 -10.01
N TRP A 136 17.62 1.54 -9.22
CA TRP A 136 17.73 0.78 -7.97
C TRP A 136 16.69 1.18 -6.92
N VAL A 137 16.42 2.49 -6.78
CA VAL A 137 15.39 3.00 -5.87
C VAL A 137 14.01 2.51 -6.31
N SER A 138 13.73 2.56 -7.62
CA SER A 138 12.47 2.08 -8.21
C SER A 138 12.27 0.59 -7.99
N ALA A 139 13.32 -0.21 -8.24
CA ALA A 139 13.27 -1.65 -8.02
C ALA A 139 13.03 -1.97 -6.53
N GLY A 140 13.68 -1.23 -5.64
CA GLY A 140 13.48 -1.36 -4.19
C GLY A 140 12.05 -1.05 -3.80
N LEU A 141 11.47 0.04 -4.30
CA LEU A 141 10.08 0.42 -4.00
C LEU A 141 9.09 -0.62 -4.57
N TRP A 142 9.32 -1.08 -5.81
CA TRP A 142 8.50 -2.13 -6.42
C TRP A 142 8.48 -3.40 -5.56
N LEU A 143 9.66 -3.87 -5.12
CA LEU A 143 9.75 -5.05 -4.26
C LEU A 143 9.07 -4.83 -2.90
N LEU A 144 9.22 -3.63 -2.32
CA LEU A 144 8.52 -3.26 -1.09
C LEU A 144 7.00 -3.31 -1.26
N MET A 145 6.50 -2.80 -2.37
CA MET A 145 5.06 -2.83 -2.67
C MET A 145 4.56 -4.27 -2.82
N LEU A 146 5.32 -5.14 -3.50
CA LEU A 146 4.97 -6.56 -3.60
C LEU A 146 4.93 -7.22 -2.23
N GLU A 147 5.92 -6.93 -1.37
CA GLU A 147 5.95 -7.47 0.00
C GLU A 147 4.76 -6.96 0.83
N ALA A 148 4.40 -5.68 0.67
CA ALA A 148 3.22 -5.11 1.33
C ALA A 148 1.93 -5.82 0.87
N VAL A 149 1.77 -6.08 -0.43
CA VAL A 149 0.64 -6.85 -0.98
C VAL A 149 0.61 -8.27 -0.37
N ARG A 150 1.76 -8.93 -0.31
CA ARG A 150 1.85 -10.28 0.27
C ARG A 150 1.34 -10.31 1.71
N ARG A 151 1.72 -9.32 2.51
CA ARG A 151 1.35 -9.26 3.94
C ARG A 151 -0.09 -8.86 4.16
N THR A 152 -0.59 -7.88 3.42
CA THR A 152 -1.94 -7.33 3.62
C THR A 152 -3.00 -8.17 2.92
N ALA A 153 -2.76 -8.55 1.67
CA ALA A 153 -3.74 -9.22 0.82
C ALA A 153 -3.50 -10.74 0.65
N GLY A 154 -2.31 -11.21 1.03
CA GLY A 154 -1.99 -12.63 1.03
C GLY A 154 -1.36 -13.13 -0.25
N TRP A 155 -1.04 -14.44 -0.28
CA TRP A 155 -0.24 -15.06 -1.32
C TRP A 155 -0.92 -15.07 -2.70
N VAL A 156 -2.23 -15.22 -2.76
CA VAL A 156 -2.95 -15.30 -4.05
C VAL A 156 -2.81 -13.97 -4.81
N LEU A 157 -3.09 -12.86 -4.11
CA LEU A 157 -2.98 -11.54 -4.74
C LEU A 157 -1.51 -11.17 -5.01
N PHE A 158 -0.60 -11.55 -4.12
CA PHE A 158 0.84 -11.36 -4.33
C PHE A 158 1.30 -12.01 -5.65
N VAL A 159 0.95 -13.31 -5.87
CA VAL A 159 1.34 -14.03 -7.10
C VAL A 159 0.74 -13.36 -8.32
N LEU A 160 -0.54 -12.99 -8.24
CA LEU A 160 -1.24 -12.36 -9.35
C LEU A 160 -0.61 -11.01 -9.72
N VAL A 161 -0.39 -10.14 -8.73
CA VAL A 161 0.23 -8.81 -8.94
C VAL A 161 1.66 -8.97 -9.46
N THR A 162 2.44 -9.90 -8.88
CA THR A 162 3.82 -10.16 -9.34
C THR A 162 3.82 -10.60 -10.82
N LEU A 163 2.92 -11.51 -11.19
CA LEU A 163 2.84 -12.01 -12.55
C LEU A 163 2.55 -10.87 -13.55
N PHE A 164 1.57 -10.03 -13.23
CA PHE A 164 1.24 -8.89 -14.09
C PHE A 164 2.33 -7.82 -14.10
N SER A 165 3.00 -7.58 -12.98
CA SER A 165 4.05 -6.56 -12.93
C SER A 165 5.33 -6.99 -13.64
N VAL A 166 5.63 -8.30 -13.69
CA VAL A 166 6.79 -8.82 -14.41
C VAL A 166 6.46 -9.04 -15.90
N TYR A 167 5.18 -9.12 -16.26
CA TYR A 167 4.72 -9.42 -17.61
C TYR A 167 5.38 -8.53 -18.71
N PRO A 168 5.55 -7.19 -18.53
CA PRO A 168 6.18 -6.36 -19.58
C PRO A 168 7.58 -6.84 -19.98
N ALA A 169 8.30 -7.55 -19.09
CA ALA A 169 9.62 -8.08 -19.41
C ALA A 169 9.57 -9.28 -20.38
N PHE A 170 8.40 -9.90 -20.55
CA PHE A 170 8.22 -11.10 -21.39
C PHE A 170 7.08 -10.96 -22.39
N ALA A 171 6.61 -9.75 -22.63
CA ALA A 171 5.44 -9.49 -23.47
C ALA A 171 5.65 -9.98 -24.92
N ASP A 172 6.90 -10.00 -25.40
CA ASP A 172 7.25 -10.50 -26.73
C ASP A 172 7.04 -12.02 -26.90
N ARG A 173 7.02 -12.76 -25.80
CA ARG A 173 6.83 -14.21 -25.80
C ARG A 173 5.37 -14.63 -25.60
N ALA A 174 4.49 -13.67 -25.34
CA ALA A 174 3.08 -13.96 -25.08
C ALA A 174 2.35 -14.30 -26.40
N PRO A 175 1.39 -15.23 -26.35
CA PRO A 175 0.68 -15.64 -27.58
C PRO A 175 -0.44 -14.68 -27.98
N GLY A 176 -0.62 -14.50 -29.26
CA GLY A 176 -1.79 -13.84 -29.85
C GLY A 176 -1.99 -12.40 -29.39
N VAL A 177 -3.17 -12.12 -28.90
CA VAL A 177 -3.57 -10.76 -28.50
C VAL A 177 -2.83 -10.24 -27.26
N LEU A 178 -2.13 -11.12 -26.55
CA LEU A 178 -1.32 -10.73 -25.41
C LEU A 178 0.12 -10.34 -25.81
N ALA A 179 0.52 -10.59 -27.06
CA ALA A 179 1.87 -10.25 -27.53
C ALA A 179 2.07 -8.72 -27.49
N GLY A 180 3.23 -8.30 -26.99
CA GLY A 180 3.58 -6.88 -26.91
C GLY A 180 5.08 -6.69 -27.05
N LEU A 181 5.52 -5.45 -26.92
CA LEU A 181 6.95 -5.13 -26.91
C LEU A 181 7.53 -5.44 -25.53
N ALA A 182 8.60 -6.23 -25.50
CA ALA A 182 9.29 -6.51 -24.24
C ALA A 182 10.08 -5.28 -23.80
N MET A 183 10.01 -5.00 -22.50
CA MET A 183 10.79 -3.94 -21.86
C MET A 183 11.99 -4.54 -21.13
N PRO A 184 13.18 -3.94 -21.21
CA PRO A 184 14.30 -4.36 -20.35
C PRO A 184 13.93 -4.29 -18.87
N PRO A 185 14.49 -5.19 -18.02
CA PRO A 185 14.09 -5.22 -16.60
C PRO A 185 14.32 -3.91 -15.83
N ASP A 186 15.34 -3.15 -16.18
CA ASP A 186 15.64 -1.84 -15.61
C ASP A 186 14.53 -0.83 -15.95
N VAL A 187 14.07 -0.84 -17.20
CA VAL A 187 12.95 0.00 -17.65
C VAL A 187 11.66 -0.44 -16.95
N VAL A 188 11.42 -1.76 -16.79
CA VAL A 188 10.23 -2.25 -16.07
C VAL A 188 10.20 -1.73 -14.63
N ALA A 189 11.36 -1.79 -13.93
CA ALA A 189 11.45 -1.29 -12.55
C ALA A 189 11.18 0.22 -12.46
N ALA A 190 11.81 1.00 -13.35
CA ALA A 190 11.60 2.45 -13.43
C ALA A 190 10.13 2.78 -13.75
N TYR A 191 9.57 2.11 -14.76
CA TYR A 191 8.18 2.30 -15.16
C TYR A 191 7.20 2.06 -14.00
N HIS A 192 7.44 1.02 -13.18
CA HIS A 192 6.53 0.74 -12.06
C HIS A 192 6.54 1.83 -10.99
N ALA A 193 7.69 2.38 -10.66
CA ALA A 193 7.80 3.36 -9.57
C ALA A 193 7.62 4.81 -10.04
N LEU A 194 7.99 5.11 -11.28
CA LEU A 194 8.03 6.48 -11.83
C LEU A 194 6.89 6.73 -12.82
N GLY A 195 6.44 5.69 -13.53
CA GLY A 195 5.40 5.81 -14.54
C GLY A 195 4.03 6.07 -13.94
N THR A 196 3.30 7.00 -14.55
CA THR A 196 1.96 7.39 -14.10
C THR A 196 0.88 6.35 -14.45
N GLU A 197 1.25 5.30 -15.19
CA GLU A 197 0.32 4.26 -15.63
C GLU A 197 0.46 2.93 -14.86
N SER A 198 1.37 2.88 -13.87
CA SER A 198 1.64 1.68 -13.08
C SER A 198 1.28 1.87 -11.60
N LEU A 199 2.27 1.88 -10.68
CA LEU A 199 1.99 2.06 -9.25
C LEU A 199 1.27 3.38 -8.96
N LEU A 200 1.64 4.46 -9.70
CA LEU A 200 1.04 5.78 -9.56
C LEU A 200 -0.24 5.94 -10.39
N GLY A 201 -0.67 4.89 -11.08
CA GLY A 201 -1.77 4.94 -12.05
C GLY A 201 -3.17 5.02 -11.43
N LEU A 202 -4.17 4.78 -12.26
CA LEU A 202 -5.58 4.93 -11.91
C LEU A 202 -5.98 4.25 -10.58
N PRO A 203 -5.55 3.00 -10.27
CA PRO A 203 -5.96 2.39 -9.01
C PRO A 203 -5.43 3.14 -7.79
N PHE A 204 -4.17 3.62 -7.82
CA PHE A 204 -3.60 4.40 -6.72
C PHE A 204 -4.29 5.76 -6.60
N ARG A 205 -4.49 6.45 -7.73
CA ARG A 205 -5.19 7.75 -7.75
C ARG A 205 -6.62 7.62 -7.21
N ALA A 206 -7.34 6.60 -7.66
CA ALA A 206 -8.69 6.34 -7.15
C ALA A 206 -8.69 6.10 -5.64
N PHE A 207 -7.73 5.34 -5.12
CA PHE A 207 -7.58 5.15 -3.67
C PHE A 207 -7.23 6.47 -2.98
N ALA A 208 -6.21 7.16 -3.46
CA ALA A 208 -5.65 8.36 -2.82
C ALA A 208 -6.64 9.52 -2.81
N GLU A 209 -7.40 9.69 -3.89
CA GLU A 209 -8.32 10.82 -4.03
C GLU A 209 -9.75 10.47 -3.57
N LEU A 210 -10.30 9.35 -4.05
CA LEU A 210 -11.69 9.02 -3.79
C LEU A 210 -11.87 8.31 -2.44
N VAL A 211 -11.14 7.22 -2.20
CA VAL A 211 -11.35 6.42 -0.97
C VAL A 211 -10.96 7.22 0.26
N ILE A 212 -9.77 7.83 0.28
CA ILE A 212 -9.33 8.65 1.42
C ILE A 212 -10.26 9.86 1.58
N GLY A 213 -10.61 10.53 0.48
CA GLY A 213 -11.54 11.67 0.49
C GLY A 213 -12.90 11.30 1.08
N PHE A 214 -13.49 10.18 0.66
CA PHE A 214 -14.77 9.71 1.20
C PHE A 214 -14.66 9.30 2.68
N LEU A 215 -13.55 8.70 3.10
CA LEU A 215 -13.35 8.35 4.51
C LEU A 215 -13.26 9.60 5.38
N VAL A 216 -12.49 10.61 4.95
CA VAL A 216 -12.39 11.90 5.65
C VAL A 216 -13.75 12.56 5.74
N PHE A 217 -14.49 12.63 4.62
CA PHE A 217 -15.83 13.21 4.56
C PHE A 217 -16.80 12.45 5.47
N GLY A 218 -16.77 11.12 5.44
CA GLY A 218 -17.64 10.28 6.28
C GLY A 218 -17.40 10.48 7.77
N VAL A 219 -16.13 10.59 8.18
CA VAL A 219 -15.78 10.88 9.59
C VAL A 219 -16.24 12.29 9.96
N ALA A 220 -16.04 13.28 9.08
CA ALA A 220 -16.49 14.65 9.32
C ALA A 220 -18.01 14.72 9.53
N LEU A 221 -18.78 14.00 8.71
CA LEU A 221 -20.25 13.95 8.85
C LEU A 221 -20.72 13.30 10.15
N GLN A 222 -19.98 12.33 10.67
CA GLN A 222 -20.31 11.68 11.94
C GLN A 222 -20.14 12.62 13.16
N HIS A 223 -19.36 13.68 13.00
CA HIS A 223 -19.10 14.67 14.05
C HIS A 223 -19.75 16.03 13.84
N UNK A 224 -20.16 15.96 12.81
CA UNK A 224 -20.78 17.08 12.46
C UNK A 224 -22.12 17.09 12.78
#